data_b90bd701142b22d6874e8ee1444d14b8
#
_entry.id   b90bd701142b22d6874e8ee1444d14b8
#
_cell.length_a   1.000
_cell.length_b   1.000
_cell.length_c   1.000
_cell.angle_alpha   90.00
_cell.angle_beta   90.00
_cell.angle_gamma   90.00
#
_symmetry.space_group_name_H-M   'P 1'
#
loop_
_entity.id
_entity.type
_entity.pdbx_description
1 polymer ?
#
loop_
_entity_poly.entity_id
_entity_poly.type
_entity_poly.pdbx_seq_one_letter_code
_entity_poly.pdbx_strand_id
1 'polypeptide(L)'
;MIVDVHAHMVVPSAYYHAWVQMAASGLHNGRIPPPVTDDEVVAAADRQIGLMDAVGTDVQFTSPRPYVLNHSHQPAQVVRWWVESLNDTIALQVRSRPSRLRGIGALPQAAGEPVTVVLDELERCVTELGMIGVLVNPDPGEGDGRTPVMGDEYWFPLYEKLVELDIPALVHSAGCHGRENYSEHFISEESLAIGSVLERKVFETFPSLKLIIPHGGGSVPYQMGRWIAHKARTEQLSAAEATAAYRRELRRFWFDTCLYTPEALELLFKTVGADRVLFGTERPGSGGVLEDLKPVIEKLDVLDEADRTAVFEGNAKALYRRAALP
;
A
#
# COMPACT_ATOMS: atom_id res chain seq x y z
N MET A 1 -6.83 5.84 20.30
CA MET A 1 -5.58 6.11 19.53
C MET A 1 -5.94 6.19 18.06
N ILE A 2 -5.23 7.03 17.29
CA ILE A 2 -5.42 7.14 15.83
C ILE A 2 -4.17 6.59 15.14
N VAL A 3 -4.32 5.50 14.40
CA VAL A 3 -3.26 4.84 13.65
C VAL A 3 -3.51 5.03 12.15
N ASP A 4 -2.67 5.82 11.51
CA ASP A 4 -2.70 6.03 10.06
C ASP A 4 -1.81 4.99 9.37
N VAL A 5 -2.42 4.05 8.66
CA VAL A 5 -1.71 2.92 8.05
C VAL A 5 -1.20 3.22 6.63
N HIS A 6 -1.61 4.33 6.04
CA HIS A 6 -1.23 4.70 4.68
C HIS A 6 -0.72 6.13 4.63
N ALA A 7 0.59 6.27 4.69
CA ALA A 7 1.27 7.54 4.58
C ALA A 7 2.66 7.37 3.97
N HIS A 8 3.22 8.49 3.51
CA HIS A 8 4.49 8.46 2.80
C HIS A 8 5.57 9.27 3.51
N MET A 9 6.81 8.82 3.40
CA MET A 9 7.95 9.49 4.00
C MET A 9 8.18 10.89 3.44
N VAL A 10 8.68 11.78 4.30
CA VAL A 10 9.16 13.11 3.92
C VAL A 10 10.68 13.13 4.02
N VAL A 11 11.32 13.60 2.96
CA VAL A 11 12.79 13.80 2.91
C VAL A 11 13.10 15.16 2.30
N PRO A 12 14.30 15.72 2.52
CA PRO A 12 14.75 16.92 1.81
C PRO A 12 14.73 16.70 0.30
N SER A 13 14.42 17.73 -0.49
CA SER A 13 14.40 17.62 -1.96
C SER A 13 15.73 17.16 -2.57
N ALA A 14 16.85 17.53 -1.96
CA ALA A 14 18.19 17.10 -2.37
C ALA A 14 18.37 15.57 -2.32
N TYR A 15 17.58 14.86 -1.50
CA TYR A 15 17.61 13.39 -1.40
C TYR A 15 17.48 12.73 -2.77
N TYR A 16 16.58 13.24 -3.61
CA TYR A 16 16.29 12.66 -4.92
C TYR A 16 17.39 12.87 -5.96
N HIS A 17 18.41 13.69 -5.69
CA HIS A 17 19.57 13.83 -6.58
C HIS A 17 20.34 12.52 -6.76
N ALA A 18 20.35 11.64 -5.75
CA ALA A 18 20.95 10.31 -5.86
C ALA A 18 20.28 9.49 -6.97
N TRP A 19 18.93 9.48 -7.01
CA TRP A 19 18.19 8.83 -8.10
C TRP A 19 18.58 9.38 -9.47
N VAL A 20 18.55 10.71 -9.63
CA VAL A 20 18.86 11.37 -10.91
C VAL A 20 20.25 11.00 -11.39
N GLN A 21 21.25 10.98 -10.50
CA GLN A 21 22.62 10.60 -10.83
C GLN A 21 22.76 9.13 -11.20
N MET A 22 22.13 8.22 -10.45
CA MET A 22 22.12 6.78 -10.77
C MET A 22 21.40 6.50 -12.08
N ALA A 23 20.24 7.10 -12.30
CA ALA A 23 19.47 6.95 -13.53
C ALA A 23 20.25 7.47 -14.76
N ALA A 24 20.95 8.60 -14.64
CA ALA A 24 21.74 9.18 -15.74
C ALA A 24 23.03 8.39 -16.03
N SER A 25 23.66 7.80 -15.02
CA SER A 25 24.93 7.06 -15.17
C SER A 25 24.74 5.55 -15.33
N GLY A 26 23.55 5.03 -15.03
CA GLY A 26 23.28 3.60 -15.00
C GLY A 26 24.20 2.89 -14.00
N LEU A 27 24.86 1.82 -14.44
CA LEU A 27 25.76 1.05 -13.58
C LEU A 27 27.16 1.68 -13.42
N HIS A 28 27.48 2.73 -14.18
CA HIS A 28 28.86 3.23 -14.29
C HIS A 28 29.41 3.75 -12.96
N ASN A 29 28.62 4.49 -12.19
CA ASN A 29 29.04 5.09 -10.92
C ASN A 29 28.67 4.23 -9.69
N GLY A 30 28.03 3.08 -9.88
CA GLY A 30 27.54 2.25 -8.79
C GLY A 30 26.40 2.90 -7.99
N ARG A 31 26.16 2.39 -6.79
CA ARG A 31 25.17 2.96 -5.86
C ARG A 31 25.65 4.32 -5.35
N ILE A 32 24.83 5.35 -5.52
CA ILE A 32 25.13 6.73 -5.08
C ILE A 32 24.28 7.01 -3.82
N PRO A 33 24.92 7.36 -2.69
CA PRO A 33 24.18 7.71 -1.48
C PRO A 33 23.44 9.05 -1.67
N PRO A 34 22.25 9.22 -1.08
CA PRO A 34 21.57 10.53 -1.07
C PRO A 34 22.48 11.61 -0.45
N PRO A 35 22.60 12.80 -1.07
CA PRO A 35 23.45 13.88 -0.60
C PRO A 35 22.79 14.68 0.53
N VAL A 36 22.39 13.99 1.58
CA VAL A 36 21.74 14.53 2.76
C VAL A 36 22.31 13.84 4.00
N THR A 37 22.35 14.55 5.12
CA THR A 37 22.81 14.00 6.39
C THR A 37 21.66 13.28 7.12
N ASP A 38 22.02 12.42 8.07
CA ASP A 38 21.05 11.77 8.95
C ASP A 38 20.21 12.79 9.73
N ASP A 39 20.84 13.89 10.19
CA ASP A 39 20.13 14.98 10.89
C ASP A 39 19.09 15.66 10.01
N GLU A 40 19.36 15.87 8.73
CA GLU A 40 18.38 16.43 7.79
C GLU A 40 17.23 15.47 7.54
N VAL A 41 17.50 14.16 7.48
CA VAL A 41 16.47 13.11 7.37
C VAL A 41 15.59 13.07 8.63
N VAL A 42 16.18 13.14 9.82
CA VAL A 42 15.45 13.18 11.10
C VAL A 42 14.62 14.46 11.21
N ALA A 43 15.16 15.61 10.84
CA ALA A 43 14.41 16.87 10.83
C ALA A 43 13.22 16.84 9.83
N ALA A 44 13.33 16.08 8.75
CA ALA A 44 12.20 15.85 7.85
C ALA A 44 11.10 15.02 8.52
N ALA A 45 11.45 13.98 9.27
CA ALA A 45 10.49 13.20 10.08
C ALA A 45 9.80 14.07 11.14
N ASP A 46 10.50 15.00 11.78
CA ASP A 46 9.91 15.94 12.75
C ASP A 46 8.86 16.84 12.10
N ARG A 47 9.07 17.29 10.87
CA ARG A 47 8.04 18.04 10.12
C ARG A 47 6.80 17.19 9.84
N GLN A 48 6.98 15.91 9.52
CA GLN A 48 5.87 14.98 9.33
C GLN A 48 5.08 14.79 10.63
N ILE A 49 5.77 14.62 11.74
CA ILE A 49 5.13 14.51 13.06
C ILE A 49 4.34 15.78 13.40
N GLY A 50 4.85 16.95 13.07
CA GLY A 50 4.10 18.20 13.23
C GLY A 50 2.78 18.22 12.42
N LEU A 51 2.74 17.59 11.23
CA LEU A 51 1.50 17.42 10.47
C LEU A 51 0.56 16.41 11.14
N MET A 52 1.10 15.29 11.66
CA MET A 52 0.33 14.31 12.42
C MET A 52 -0.33 14.95 13.64
N ASP A 53 0.42 15.77 14.40
CA ASP A 53 -0.10 16.47 15.58
C ASP A 53 -1.23 17.43 15.22
N ALA A 54 -1.12 18.12 14.08
CA ALA A 54 -2.14 19.06 13.62
C ALA A 54 -3.49 18.39 13.31
N VAL A 55 -3.50 17.09 12.93
CA VAL A 55 -4.71 16.32 12.60
C VAL A 55 -5.06 15.27 13.66
N GLY A 56 -4.28 15.16 14.73
CA GLY A 56 -4.54 14.24 15.84
C GLY A 56 -4.20 12.79 15.55
N THR A 57 -3.22 12.53 14.67
CA THR A 57 -2.70 11.17 14.41
C THR A 57 -1.64 10.81 15.44
N ASP A 58 -1.81 9.70 16.14
CA ASP A 58 -0.87 9.23 17.18
C ASP A 58 0.31 8.47 16.57
N VAL A 59 0.04 7.53 15.69
CA VAL A 59 1.04 6.68 15.02
C VAL A 59 0.78 6.66 13.52
N GLN A 60 1.84 6.77 12.73
CA GLN A 60 1.76 6.70 11.28
C GLN A 60 2.68 5.61 10.73
N PHE A 61 2.16 4.84 9.76
CA PHE A 61 2.94 3.88 9.00
C PHE A 61 3.45 4.57 7.74
N THR A 62 4.78 4.70 7.66
CA THR A 62 5.43 5.47 6.60
C THR A 62 6.07 4.56 5.58
N SER A 63 5.78 4.79 4.31
CA SER A 63 6.32 4.10 3.15
C SER A 63 7.03 5.10 2.23
N PRO A 64 7.86 4.65 1.26
CA PRO A 64 8.24 5.53 0.15
C PRO A 64 7.01 6.00 -0.62
N ARG A 65 7.13 7.14 -1.30
CA ARG A 65 6.09 7.56 -2.25
C ARG A 65 6.12 6.63 -3.46
N PRO A 66 5.00 5.99 -3.85
CA PRO A 66 5.00 4.98 -4.90
C PRO A 66 5.59 5.46 -6.23
N TYR A 67 5.24 6.66 -6.67
CA TYR A 67 5.71 7.20 -7.96
C TYR A 67 7.23 7.46 -8.04
N VAL A 68 7.97 7.46 -6.92
CA VAL A 68 9.43 7.60 -6.95
C VAL A 68 10.15 6.27 -7.02
N LEU A 69 9.44 5.14 -7.00
CA LEU A 69 10.04 3.80 -7.03
C LEU A 69 10.65 3.48 -8.40
N ASN A 70 10.04 4.01 -9.48
CA ASN A 70 10.55 3.92 -10.85
C ASN A 70 10.84 2.48 -11.31
N HIS A 71 9.92 1.56 -11.06
CA HIS A 71 10.09 0.13 -11.30
C HIS A 71 10.30 -0.24 -12.77
N SER A 72 9.82 0.60 -13.70
CA SER A 72 10.03 0.42 -15.14
C SER A 72 11.42 0.84 -15.63
N HIS A 73 12.22 1.51 -14.78
CA HIS A 73 13.55 1.99 -15.17
C HIS A 73 14.54 0.84 -15.39
N GLN A 74 15.45 1.05 -16.36
CA GLN A 74 16.52 0.11 -16.68
C GLN A 74 17.89 0.78 -16.58
N PRO A 75 18.93 0.08 -16.16
CA PRO A 75 18.90 -1.34 -15.75
C PRO A 75 18.31 -1.55 -14.35
N ALA A 76 17.64 -2.69 -14.13
CA ALA A 76 16.95 -3.04 -12.88
C ALA A 76 17.80 -2.90 -11.60
N GLN A 77 19.12 -3.07 -11.69
CA GLN A 77 20.03 -2.88 -10.57
C GLN A 77 20.02 -1.44 -10.02
N VAL A 78 19.73 -0.44 -10.84
CA VAL A 78 19.58 0.96 -10.39
C VAL A 78 18.33 1.11 -9.54
N VAL A 79 17.23 0.47 -9.94
CA VAL A 79 15.99 0.42 -9.15
C VAL A 79 16.26 -0.25 -7.79
N ARG A 80 16.98 -1.37 -7.78
CA ARG A 80 17.35 -2.07 -6.55
C ARG A 80 18.12 -1.16 -5.59
N TRP A 81 19.20 -0.53 -6.04
CA TRP A 81 19.98 0.39 -5.20
C TRP A 81 19.16 1.54 -4.64
N TRP A 82 18.26 2.06 -5.47
CA TRP A 82 17.39 3.15 -5.07
C TRP A 82 16.39 2.74 -4.00
N VAL A 83 15.69 1.63 -4.19
CA VAL A 83 14.71 1.09 -3.24
C VAL A 83 15.37 0.73 -1.91
N GLU A 84 16.54 0.09 -1.93
CA GLU A 84 17.33 -0.17 -0.73
C GLU A 84 17.66 1.12 0.03
N SER A 85 18.02 2.21 -0.69
CA SER A 85 18.31 3.51 -0.06
C SER A 85 17.05 4.13 0.58
N LEU A 86 15.89 3.99 -0.05
CA LEU A 86 14.61 4.43 0.50
C LEU A 86 14.26 3.66 1.80
N ASN A 87 14.43 2.35 1.80
CA ASN A 87 14.18 1.51 2.97
C ASN A 87 15.12 1.82 4.13
N ASP A 88 16.41 2.01 3.87
CA ASP A 88 17.39 2.43 4.89
C ASP A 88 17.00 3.76 5.54
N THR A 89 16.49 4.69 4.73
CA THR A 89 16.05 6.02 5.19
C THR A 89 14.80 5.94 6.06
N ILE A 90 13.82 5.13 5.66
CA ILE A 90 12.62 4.89 6.50
C ILE A 90 13.03 4.26 7.83
N ALA A 91 13.92 3.27 7.81
CA ALA A 91 14.41 2.64 9.03
C ALA A 91 15.10 3.65 9.96
N LEU A 92 15.85 4.61 9.43
CA LEU A 92 16.45 5.70 10.20
C LEU A 92 15.36 6.59 10.83
N GLN A 93 14.35 7.02 10.08
CA GLN A 93 13.24 7.83 10.58
C GLN A 93 12.48 7.11 11.70
N VAL A 94 12.16 5.84 11.50
CA VAL A 94 11.46 5.01 12.50
C VAL A 94 12.30 4.87 13.77
N ARG A 95 13.58 4.56 13.65
CA ARG A 95 14.48 4.46 14.82
C ARG A 95 14.60 5.78 15.59
N SER A 96 14.54 6.92 14.89
CA SER A 96 14.60 8.23 15.51
C SER A 96 13.30 8.62 16.23
N ARG A 97 12.16 8.07 15.82
CA ARG A 97 10.81 8.40 16.33
C ARG A 97 9.95 7.15 16.55
N PRO A 98 10.42 6.16 17.35
CA PRO A 98 9.80 4.85 17.44
C PRO A 98 8.41 4.85 18.12
N SER A 99 8.05 5.89 18.86
CA SER A 99 6.70 6.03 19.42
C SER A 99 5.67 6.55 18.41
N ARG A 100 6.12 7.16 17.31
CA ARG A 100 5.26 7.85 16.34
C ARG A 100 5.23 7.20 14.95
N LEU A 101 6.31 6.55 14.53
CA LEU A 101 6.46 6.00 13.18
C LEU A 101 6.63 4.48 13.19
N ARG A 102 6.10 3.84 12.14
CA ARG A 102 6.39 2.45 11.77
C ARG A 102 6.74 2.39 10.29
N GLY A 103 7.65 1.51 9.92
CA GLY A 103 8.14 1.39 8.54
C GLY A 103 7.32 0.39 7.72
N ILE A 104 6.93 0.82 6.53
CA ILE A 104 6.45 -0.03 5.44
C ILE A 104 7.52 0.01 4.34
N GLY A 105 8.15 -1.13 4.07
CA GLY A 105 9.22 -1.22 3.08
C GLY A 105 8.70 -1.16 1.65
N ALA A 106 9.55 -0.72 0.71
CA ALA A 106 9.31 -0.93 -0.71
C ALA A 106 10.10 -2.14 -1.20
N LEU A 107 9.59 -2.76 -2.27
CA LEU A 107 10.26 -3.88 -2.91
C LEU A 107 10.93 -3.44 -4.22
N PRO A 108 12.15 -3.90 -4.53
CA PRO A 108 12.84 -3.55 -5.77
C PRO A 108 12.29 -4.35 -6.95
N GLN A 109 10.98 -4.23 -7.19
CA GLN A 109 10.32 -4.80 -8.35
C GLN A 109 10.87 -4.12 -9.62
N ALA A 110 11.00 -4.87 -10.68
CA ALA A 110 11.51 -4.33 -11.93
C ALA A 110 10.77 -4.95 -13.11
N ALA A 111 10.44 -4.11 -14.10
CA ALA A 111 9.74 -4.53 -15.30
C ALA A 111 10.51 -5.67 -16.03
N GLY A 112 9.80 -6.77 -16.30
CA GLY A 112 10.35 -7.92 -17.01
C GLY A 112 11.19 -8.90 -16.19
N GLU A 113 11.45 -8.59 -14.92
CA GLU A 113 12.14 -9.50 -13.99
C GLU A 113 11.16 -10.44 -13.29
N PRO A 114 11.59 -11.64 -12.88
CA PRO A 114 10.75 -12.51 -12.05
C PRO A 114 10.53 -11.89 -10.66
N VAL A 115 9.36 -12.15 -10.06
CA VAL A 115 9.04 -11.60 -8.72
C VAL A 115 10.03 -12.02 -7.64
N THR A 116 10.73 -13.12 -7.84
CA THR A 116 11.72 -13.63 -6.87
C THR A 116 12.89 -12.68 -6.61
N VAL A 117 13.17 -11.72 -7.51
CA VAL A 117 14.26 -10.74 -7.32
C VAL A 117 14.05 -9.83 -6.10
N VAL A 118 12.82 -9.75 -5.58
CA VAL A 118 12.50 -8.89 -4.43
C VAL A 118 12.66 -9.59 -3.07
N LEU A 119 12.81 -10.93 -3.03
CA LEU A 119 12.65 -11.72 -1.81
C LEU A 119 13.73 -11.43 -0.76
N ASP A 120 14.98 -11.22 -1.20
CA ASP A 120 16.08 -10.87 -0.29
C ASP A 120 15.84 -9.54 0.40
N GLU A 121 15.37 -8.52 -0.35
CA GLU A 121 15.09 -7.21 0.22
C GLU A 121 13.84 -7.24 1.10
N LEU A 122 12.83 -8.04 0.74
CA LEU A 122 11.67 -8.28 1.59
C LEU A 122 12.09 -8.86 2.94
N GLU A 123 12.94 -9.88 2.94
CA GLU A 123 13.45 -10.46 4.17
C GLU A 123 14.27 -9.45 4.98
N ARG A 124 15.17 -8.71 4.34
CA ARG A 124 15.97 -7.64 4.97
C ARG A 124 15.08 -6.57 5.61
N CYS A 125 14.06 -6.12 4.91
CA CYS A 125 13.08 -5.14 5.44
C CYS A 125 12.51 -5.58 6.79
N VAL A 126 12.12 -6.84 6.90
CA VAL A 126 11.45 -7.36 8.09
C VAL A 126 12.44 -7.73 9.21
N THR A 127 13.53 -8.42 8.86
CA THR A 127 14.43 -9.03 9.85
C THR A 127 15.51 -8.07 10.34
N GLU A 128 15.99 -7.16 9.48
CA GLU A 128 17.07 -6.26 9.82
C GLU A 128 16.58 -4.82 10.03
N LEU A 129 15.65 -4.34 9.21
CA LEU A 129 15.17 -2.96 9.27
C LEU A 129 13.94 -2.78 10.16
N GLY A 130 13.31 -3.89 10.61
CA GLY A 130 12.15 -3.85 11.50
C GLY A 130 10.86 -3.31 10.86
N MET A 131 10.74 -3.45 9.53
CA MET A 131 9.52 -3.07 8.82
C MET A 131 8.37 -4.01 9.20
N ILE A 132 7.16 -3.47 9.24
CA ILE A 132 5.96 -4.18 9.68
C ILE A 132 5.05 -4.62 8.54
N GLY A 133 5.37 -4.22 7.33
CA GLY A 133 4.67 -4.53 6.07
C GLY A 133 5.47 -3.99 4.89
N VAL A 134 4.97 -4.21 3.69
CA VAL A 134 5.60 -3.73 2.45
C VAL A 134 4.59 -3.15 1.47
N LEU A 135 5.06 -2.25 0.59
CA LEU A 135 4.36 -1.86 -0.63
C LEU A 135 4.60 -2.93 -1.71
N VAL A 136 3.55 -3.30 -2.41
CA VAL A 136 3.61 -4.15 -3.61
C VAL A 136 2.98 -3.38 -4.77
N ASN A 137 3.76 -3.08 -5.78
CA ASN A 137 3.25 -2.53 -7.02
C ASN A 137 2.66 -3.66 -7.88
N PRO A 138 1.36 -3.64 -8.20
CA PRO A 138 0.74 -4.68 -9.03
C PRO A 138 1.22 -4.63 -10.48
N ASP A 139 1.75 -3.50 -10.94
CA ASP A 139 2.28 -3.30 -12.29
C ASP A 139 3.67 -2.63 -12.28
N PRO A 140 4.77 -3.37 -12.00
CA PRO A 140 6.12 -2.83 -12.13
C PRO A 140 6.51 -2.41 -13.56
N GLY A 141 5.71 -2.76 -14.57
CA GLY A 141 5.83 -2.26 -15.93
C GLY A 141 5.30 -0.85 -16.13
N GLU A 142 4.61 -0.30 -15.14
CA GLU A 142 4.08 1.08 -15.13
C GLU A 142 3.26 1.41 -16.38
N GLY A 143 2.34 0.51 -16.77
CA GLY A 143 1.44 0.67 -17.91
C GLY A 143 1.92 0.00 -19.21
N ASP A 144 3.00 -0.79 -19.19
CA ASP A 144 3.48 -1.51 -20.39
C ASP A 144 2.66 -2.76 -20.74
N GLY A 145 1.77 -3.19 -19.85
CA GLY A 145 0.84 -4.31 -20.04
C GLY A 145 1.51 -5.69 -20.06
N ARG A 146 2.76 -5.81 -19.64
CA ARG A 146 3.50 -7.10 -19.66
C ARG A 146 3.55 -7.80 -18.30
N THR A 147 3.33 -7.09 -17.22
CA THR A 147 3.31 -7.69 -15.88
C THR A 147 2.09 -8.59 -15.73
N PRO A 148 2.25 -9.86 -15.31
CA PRO A 148 1.10 -10.71 -15.01
C PRO A 148 0.22 -10.13 -13.90
N VAL A 149 -1.10 -10.26 -14.04
CA VAL A 149 -2.06 -9.81 -13.03
C VAL A 149 -1.83 -10.51 -11.68
N MET A 150 -2.19 -9.87 -10.57
CA MET A 150 -1.89 -10.38 -9.20
C MET A 150 -2.52 -11.75 -8.87
N GLY A 151 -3.47 -12.24 -9.64
CA GLY A 151 -3.97 -13.62 -9.54
C GLY A 151 -3.05 -14.68 -10.16
N ASP A 152 -2.04 -14.32 -10.94
CA ASP A 152 -1.17 -15.24 -11.65
C ASP A 152 -0.12 -15.89 -10.72
N GLU A 153 0.31 -17.11 -11.07
CA GLU A 153 1.33 -17.87 -10.33
C GLU A 153 2.69 -17.15 -10.27
N TYR A 154 2.93 -16.19 -11.15
CA TYR A 154 4.08 -15.30 -11.08
C TYR A 154 4.27 -14.69 -9.69
N TRP A 155 3.18 -14.36 -8.98
CA TRP A 155 3.20 -13.72 -7.68
C TRP A 155 3.35 -14.69 -6.50
N PHE A 156 3.20 -16.00 -6.70
CA PHE A 156 3.14 -16.99 -5.63
C PHE A 156 4.40 -17.01 -4.74
N PRO A 157 5.63 -16.90 -5.27
CA PRO A 157 6.82 -16.84 -4.41
C PRO A 157 6.81 -15.64 -3.44
N LEU A 158 6.26 -14.49 -3.87
CA LEU A 158 6.06 -13.33 -3.00
C LEU A 158 4.99 -13.61 -1.94
N TYR A 159 3.87 -14.23 -2.32
CA TYR A 159 2.80 -14.56 -1.38
C TYR A 159 3.25 -15.56 -0.31
N GLU A 160 4.00 -16.57 -0.70
CA GLU A 160 4.62 -17.52 0.22
C GLU A 160 5.49 -16.79 1.26
N LYS A 161 6.35 -15.89 0.80
CA LYS A 161 7.25 -15.14 1.70
C LYS A 161 6.51 -14.16 2.60
N LEU A 162 5.45 -13.48 2.12
CA LEU A 162 4.59 -12.63 2.95
C LEU A 162 3.88 -13.42 4.05
N VAL A 163 3.39 -14.62 3.72
CA VAL A 163 2.76 -15.52 4.69
C VAL A 163 3.79 -16.05 5.70
N GLU A 164 4.96 -16.49 5.26
CA GLU A 164 6.07 -16.93 6.12
C GLU A 164 6.45 -15.84 7.14
N LEU A 165 6.59 -14.61 6.70
CA LEU A 165 6.97 -13.47 7.53
C LEU A 165 5.82 -12.91 8.37
N ASP A 166 4.58 -13.35 8.16
CA ASP A 166 3.35 -12.88 8.80
C ASP A 166 3.17 -11.35 8.71
N ILE A 167 3.42 -10.76 7.54
CA ILE A 167 3.27 -9.33 7.29
C ILE A 167 2.23 -9.03 6.21
N PRO A 168 1.53 -7.89 6.29
CA PRO A 168 0.64 -7.44 5.22
C PRO A 168 1.40 -6.74 4.09
N ALA A 169 0.80 -6.80 2.89
CA ALA A 169 1.22 -6.04 1.73
C ALA A 169 0.16 -4.98 1.38
N LEU A 170 0.59 -3.73 1.27
CA LEU A 170 -0.22 -2.63 0.70
C LEU A 170 0.00 -2.66 -0.82
N VAL A 171 -1.07 -3.01 -1.56
CA VAL A 171 -1.05 -3.14 -3.02
C VAL A 171 -1.24 -1.77 -3.63
N HIS A 172 -0.16 -1.09 -3.95
CA HIS A 172 -0.17 0.30 -4.40
C HIS A 172 0.62 0.46 -5.69
N SER A 173 -0.05 0.89 -6.76
CA SER A 173 0.62 1.23 -8.02
C SER A 173 1.64 2.34 -7.84
N ALA A 174 2.62 2.38 -8.74
CA ALA A 174 3.69 3.38 -8.75
C ALA A 174 3.47 4.40 -9.88
N GLY A 175 4.37 4.49 -10.86
CA GLY A 175 4.23 5.37 -12.00
C GLY A 175 3.29 4.83 -13.08
N CYS A 176 3.07 5.62 -14.12
CA CYS A 176 2.38 5.20 -15.35
C CYS A 176 2.97 5.89 -16.56
N HIS A 177 3.30 5.11 -17.59
CA HIS A 177 3.73 5.58 -18.90
C HIS A 177 2.68 5.35 -20.00
N GLY A 178 1.49 4.85 -19.61
CA GLY A 178 0.38 4.54 -20.50
C GLY A 178 -0.47 5.74 -20.88
N ARG A 179 -1.74 5.46 -21.19
CA ARG A 179 -2.73 6.48 -21.56
C ARG A 179 -3.33 7.20 -20.35
N GLU A 180 -3.26 6.55 -19.19
CA GLU A 180 -3.79 7.02 -17.91
C GLU A 180 -2.80 7.98 -17.25
N ASN A 181 -3.28 8.94 -16.47
CA ASN A 181 -2.44 9.62 -15.51
C ASN A 181 -2.21 8.69 -14.30
N TYR A 182 -1.28 9.04 -13.42
CA TYR A 182 -0.91 8.17 -12.29
C TYR A 182 -2.09 7.86 -11.35
N SER A 183 -3.01 8.81 -11.11
CA SER A 183 -4.16 8.59 -10.24
C SER A 183 -5.17 7.61 -10.86
N GLU A 184 -5.43 7.73 -12.16
CA GLU A 184 -6.30 6.80 -12.89
C GLU A 184 -5.68 5.41 -12.93
N HIS A 185 -4.38 5.32 -13.12
CA HIS A 185 -3.64 4.06 -13.11
C HIS A 185 -3.72 3.36 -11.75
N PHE A 186 -3.60 4.10 -10.64
CA PHE A 186 -3.77 3.53 -9.29
C PHE A 186 -5.12 2.83 -9.16
N ILE A 187 -6.21 3.53 -9.49
CA ILE A 187 -7.57 2.98 -9.38
C ILE A 187 -7.79 1.79 -10.31
N SER A 188 -7.25 1.83 -11.54
CA SER A 188 -7.37 0.75 -12.52
C SER A 188 -6.64 -0.52 -12.04
N GLU A 189 -5.39 -0.40 -11.61
CA GLU A 189 -4.56 -1.52 -11.19
C GLU A 189 -5.03 -2.16 -9.88
N GLU A 190 -5.49 -1.36 -8.92
CA GLU A 190 -6.10 -1.86 -7.68
C GLU A 190 -7.38 -2.65 -7.97
N SER A 191 -8.21 -2.15 -8.89
CA SER A 191 -9.41 -2.86 -9.31
C SER A 191 -9.08 -4.18 -10.01
N LEU A 192 -8.04 -4.19 -10.86
CA LEU A 192 -7.55 -5.38 -11.55
C LEU A 192 -6.95 -6.38 -10.57
N ALA A 193 -6.20 -5.91 -9.57
CA ALA A 193 -5.64 -6.75 -8.52
C ALA A 193 -6.75 -7.50 -7.76
N ILE A 194 -7.79 -6.81 -7.28
CA ILE A 194 -8.93 -7.44 -6.62
C ILE A 194 -9.57 -8.49 -7.54
N GLY A 195 -9.91 -8.09 -8.77
CA GLY A 195 -10.60 -8.94 -9.72
C GLY A 195 -9.83 -10.23 -10.00
N SER A 196 -8.54 -10.11 -10.31
CA SER A 196 -7.69 -11.26 -10.66
C SER A 196 -7.41 -12.20 -9.47
N VAL A 197 -7.18 -11.65 -8.28
CA VAL A 197 -6.97 -12.45 -7.05
C VAL A 197 -8.21 -13.27 -6.71
N LEU A 198 -9.42 -12.69 -6.85
CA LEU A 198 -10.66 -13.40 -6.60
C LEU A 198 -10.95 -14.45 -7.69
N GLU A 199 -10.79 -14.10 -8.97
CA GLU A 199 -11.04 -15.01 -10.10
C GLU A 199 -10.13 -16.24 -10.04
N ARG A 200 -8.86 -16.03 -9.71
CA ARG A 200 -7.85 -17.11 -9.60
C ARG A 200 -7.80 -17.79 -8.25
N LYS A 201 -8.70 -17.39 -7.33
CA LYS A 201 -8.84 -18.01 -6.00
C LYS A 201 -7.56 -18.04 -5.16
N VAL A 202 -6.75 -17.00 -5.26
CA VAL A 202 -5.43 -16.91 -4.57
C VAL A 202 -5.56 -17.17 -3.06
N PHE A 203 -6.62 -16.70 -2.43
CA PHE A 203 -6.86 -16.94 -1.00
C PHE A 203 -7.24 -18.38 -0.63
N GLU A 204 -7.56 -19.24 -1.58
CA GLU A 204 -7.70 -20.68 -1.33
C GLU A 204 -6.31 -21.32 -1.20
N THR A 205 -5.35 -20.89 -2.02
CA THR A 205 -3.95 -21.33 -1.97
C THR A 205 -3.20 -20.70 -0.77
N PHE A 206 -3.43 -19.42 -0.51
CA PHE A 206 -2.77 -18.65 0.55
C PHE A 206 -3.79 -18.10 1.57
N PRO A 207 -4.38 -18.95 2.44
CA PRO A 207 -5.46 -18.51 3.33
C PRO A 207 -5.05 -17.48 4.39
N SER A 208 -3.76 -17.36 4.70
CA SER A 208 -3.23 -16.39 5.66
C SER A 208 -2.65 -15.12 5.00
N LEU A 209 -2.72 -15.02 3.67
CA LEU A 209 -2.22 -13.85 2.95
C LEU A 209 -3.03 -12.59 3.33
N LYS A 210 -2.32 -11.51 3.60
CA LYS A 210 -2.88 -10.23 4.05
C LYS A 210 -2.61 -9.16 2.98
N LEU A 211 -3.62 -8.88 2.15
CA LEU A 211 -3.56 -7.83 1.13
C LEU A 211 -4.44 -6.65 1.55
N ILE A 212 -3.87 -5.46 1.50
CA ILE A 212 -4.56 -4.19 1.71
C ILE A 212 -4.65 -3.51 0.36
N ILE A 213 -5.85 -3.14 -0.04
CA ILE A 213 -6.08 -2.38 -1.27
C ILE A 213 -6.37 -0.94 -0.87
N PRO A 214 -5.50 0.01 -1.21
CA PRO A 214 -5.68 1.40 -0.86
C PRO A 214 -6.82 2.06 -1.65
N HIS A 215 -7.02 3.34 -1.42
CA HIS A 215 -8.04 4.17 -2.08
C HIS A 215 -9.43 3.50 -2.09
N GLY A 216 -9.77 2.85 -0.95
CA GLY A 216 -11.03 2.15 -0.77
C GLY A 216 -11.27 0.97 -1.70
N GLY A 217 -10.24 0.43 -2.36
CA GLY A 217 -10.36 -0.71 -3.28
C GLY A 217 -10.65 -0.30 -4.72
N GLY A 218 -10.17 0.84 -5.14
CA GLY A 218 -10.31 1.33 -6.51
C GLY A 218 -11.80 1.49 -6.90
N SER A 219 -12.18 0.99 -8.07
CA SER A 219 -13.57 1.07 -8.54
C SER A 219 -14.48 -0.06 -8.03
N VAL A 220 -13.93 -1.08 -7.35
CA VAL A 220 -14.67 -2.32 -7.05
C VAL A 220 -15.89 -2.12 -6.15
N PRO A 221 -15.84 -1.37 -5.03
CA PRO A 221 -17.04 -1.15 -4.22
C PRO A 221 -18.17 -0.50 -4.99
N TYR A 222 -17.88 0.45 -5.86
CA TYR A 222 -18.87 1.13 -6.69
C TYR A 222 -19.44 0.22 -7.80
N GLN A 223 -18.60 -0.62 -8.43
CA GLN A 223 -18.96 -1.50 -9.52
C GLN A 223 -19.33 -2.94 -9.07
N MET A 224 -19.44 -3.18 -7.78
CA MET A 224 -19.64 -4.53 -7.22
C MET A 224 -20.78 -5.31 -7.89
N GLY A 225 -21.89 -4.64 -8.22
CA GLY A 225 -23.03 -5.27 -8.89
C GLY A 225 -22.67 -5.89 -10.25
N ARG A 226 -21.73 -5.29 -10.98
CA ARG A 226 -21.25 -5.83 -12.26
C ARG A 226 -20.43 -7.09 -12.06
N TRP A 227 -19.57 -7.12 -11.07
CA TRP A 227 -18.77 -8.30 -10.71
C TRP A 227 -19.62 -9.46 -10.21
N ILE A 228 -20.66 -9.16 -9.40
CA ILE A 228 -21.64 -10.15 -8.94
C ILE A 228 -22.37 -10.76 -10.14
N ALA A 229 -22.84 -9.95 -11.09
CA ALA A 229 -23.52 -10.45 -12.27
C ALA A 229 -22.61 -11.33 -13.15
N HIS A 230 -21.33 -10.99 -13.26
CA HIS A 230 -20.31 -11.82 -13.94
C HIS A 230 -20.15 -13.16 -13.24
N LYS A 231 -19.96 -13.15 -11.89
CA LYS A 231 -19.83 -14.36 -11.07
C LYS A 231 -21.05 -15.27 -11.17
N ALA A 232 -22.26 -14.69 -11.07
CA ALA A 232 -23.51 -15.44 -11.22
C ALA A 232 -23.56 -16.24 -12.53
N ARG A 233 -23.14 -15.61 -13.62
CA ARG A 233 -23.12 -16.23 -14.94
C ARG A 233 -22.05 -17.29 -15.10
N THR A 234 -20.83 -17.01 -14.66
CA THR A 234 -19.67 -17.91 -14.85
C THR A 234 -19.72 -19.14 -13.95
N GLU A 235 -20.23 -18.99 -12.73
CA GLU A 235 -20.35 -20.07 -11.75
C GLU A 235 -21.74 -20.69 -11.69
N GLN A 236 -22.68 -20.25 -12.55
CA GLN A 236 -24.06 -20.73 -12.62
C GLN A 236 -24.82 -20.62 -11.29
N LEU A 237 -24.59 -19.51 -10.57
CA LEU A 237 -25.22 -19.21 -9.29
C LEU A 237 -26.48 -18.34 -9.48
N SER A 238 -27.42 -18.43 -8.53
CA SER A 238 -28.48 -17.43 -8.41
C SER A 238 -27.88 -16.06 -8.02
N ALA A 239 -28.61 -14.98 -8.28
CA ALA A 239 -28.18 -13.62 -7.90
C ALA A 239 -27.90 -13.49 -6.39
N ALA A 240 -28.67 -14.16 -5.56
CA ALA A 240 -28.49 -14.15 -4.10
C ALA A 240 -27.21 -14.89 -3.68
N GLU A 241 -26.98 -16.08 -4.24
CA GLU A 241 -25.76 -16.87 -3.97
C GLU A 241 -24.50 -16.14 -4.43
N ALA A 242 -24.51 -15.58 -5.65
CA ALA A 242 -23.41 -14.81 -6.19
C ALA A 242 -23.10 -13.57 -5.35
N THR A 243 -24.14 -12.86 -4.87
CA THR A 243 -23.98 -11.70 -3.98
C THR A 243 -23.34 -12.10 -2.66
N ALA A 244 -23.82 -13.16 -2.04
CA ALA A 244 -23.28 -13.65 -0.76
C ALA A 244 -21.82 -14.13 -0.91
N ALA A 245 -21.53 -14.86 -1.99
CA ALA A 245 -20.19 -15.35 -2.29
C ALA A 245 -19.23 -14.20 -2.54
N TYR A 246 -19.57 -13.28 -3.43
CA TYR A 246 -18.69 -12.15 -3.78
C TYR A 246 -18.38 -11.26 -2.57
N ARG A 247 -19.39 -10.92 -1.76
CA ARG A 247 -19.18 -10.13 -0.52
C ARG A 247 -18.25 -10.86 0.46
N ARG A 248 -18.42 -12.17 0.64
CA ARG A 248 -17.55 -12.97 1.50
C ARG A 248 -16.12 -12.98 0.99
N GLU A 249 -15.91 -13.14 -0.30
CA GLU A 249 -14.59 -13.15 -0.93
C GLU A 249 -13.94 -11.77 -0.88
N LEU A 250 -14.68 -10.71 -1.20
CA LEU A 250 -14.16 -9.33 -1.13
C LEU A 250 -13.67 -8.98 0.28
N ARG A 251 -14.32 -9.48 1.32
CA ARG A 251 -13.91 -9.28 2.72
C ARG A 251 -12.66 -10.07 3.15
N ARG A 252 -12.01 -10.77 2.24
CA ARG A 252 -10.67 -11.33 2.45
C ARG A 252 -9.59 -10.27 2.34
N PHE A 253 -9.84 -9.20 1.60
CA PHE A 253 -8.98 -8.03 1.57
C PHE A 253 -9.25 -7.09 2.76
N TRP A 254 -8.28 -6.23 2.97
CA TRP A 254 -8.39 -5.02 3.78
C TRP A 254 -8.41 -3.81 2.87
N PHE A 255 -8.98 -2.71 3.34
CA PHE A 255 -9.12 -1.47 2.60
C PHE A 255 -8.70 -0.29 3.47
N ASP A 256 -8.45 0.88 2.88
CA ASP A 256 -8.22 2.10 3.63
C ASP A 256 -9.27 3.17 3.36
N THR A 257 -9.14 4.29 4.07
CA THR A 257 -10.08 5.41 4.00
C THR A 257 -9.66 6.51 3.03
N CYS A 258 -8.66 6.30 2.16
CA CYS A 258 -8.16 7.31 1.21
C CYS A 258 -9.17 7.60 0.07
N LEU A 259 -10.42 7.95 0.43
CA LEU A 259 -11.54 8.27 -0.47
C LEU A 259 -12.02 9.71 -0.36
N TYR A 260 -11.68 10.39 0.74
CA TYR A 260 -11.81 11.82 1.00
C TYR A 260 -13.23 12.40 1.00
N THR A 261 -14.29 11.67 0.64
CA THR A 261 -15.68 12.15 0.70
C THR A 261 -16.58 11.28 1.55
N PRO A 262 -17.57 11.85 2.27
CA PRO A 262 -18.50 11.08 3.10
C PRO A 262 -19.23 10.00 2.30
N GLU A 263 -19.70 10.31 1.11
CA GLU A 263 -20.49 9.41 0.26
C GLU A 263 -19.68 8.18 -0.16
N ALA A 264 -18.42 8.37 -0.54
CA ALA A 264 -17.53 7.28 -0.94
C ALA A 264 -17.17 6.39 0.26
N LEU A 265 -16.87 6.99 1.41
CA LEU A 265 -16.63 6.27 2.66
C LEU A 265 -17.84 5.47 3.11
N GLU A 266 -19.03 6.07 3.10
CA GLU A 266 -20.27 5.33 3.41
C GLU A 266 -20.50 4.13 2.50
N LEU A 267 -20.25 4.29 1.19
CA LEU A 267 -20.35 3.20 0.24
C LEU A 267 -19.38 2.07 0.59
N LEU A 268 -18.13 2.41 0.90
CA LEU A 268 -17.13 1.42 1.31
C LEU A 268 -17.57 0.66 2.55
N PHE A 269 -17.93 1.36 3.64
CA PHE A 269 -18.35 0.72 4.89
C PHE A 269 -19.59 -0.17 4.71
N LYS A 270 -20.58 0.27 3.91
CA LYS A 270 -21.76 -0.55 3.56
C LYS A 270 -21.42 -1.77 2.72
N THR A 271 -20.31 -1.72 1.97
CA THR A 271 -19.90 -2.80 1.06
C THR A 271 -19.08 -3.87 1.77
N VAL A 272 -18.06 -3.47 2.52
CA VAL A 272 -17.07 -4.40 3.12
C VAL A 272 -17.18 -4.55 4.64
N GLY A 273 -17.85 -3.62 5.32
CA GLY A 273 -17.94 -3.57 6.79
C GLY A 273 -16.77 -2.82 7.42
N ALA A 274 -17.01 -2.17 8.55
CA ALA A 274 -16.00 -1.39 9.27
C ALA A 274 -14.80 -2.24 9.74
N ASP A 275 -15.03 -3.52 10.04
CA ASP A 275 -14.01 -4.48 10.47
C ASP A 275 -12.99 -4.88 9.37
N ARG A 276 -13.13 -4.34 8.16
CA ARG A 276 -12.20 -4.53 7.02
C ARG A 276 -11.57 -3.24 6.53
N VAL A 277 -11.83 -2.12 7.19
CA VAL A 277 -11.32 -0.81 6.79
C VAL A 277 -10.35 -0.27 7.83
N LEU A 278 -9.22 0.18 7.37
CA LEU A 278 -8.13 0.79 8.13
C LEU A 278 -8.15 2.30 7.93
N PHE A 279 -7.86 3.07 8.95
CA PHE A 279 -7.65 4.50 8.78
C PHE A 279 -6.35 4.75 8.00
N GLY A 280 -6.43 5.44 6.88
CA GLY A 280 -5.31 5.84 6.03
C GLY A 280 -5.57 7.21 5.44
N THR A 281 -4.54 8.06 5.37
CA THR A 281 -4.65 9.45 4.88
C THR A 281 -3.91 9.71 3.58
N GLU A 282 -2.98 8.83 3.21
CA GLU A 282 -2.03 9.05 2.10
C GLU A 282 -1.14 10.30 2.30
N ARG A 283 -0.99 10.77 3.54
CA ARG A 283 -0.22 11.99 3.84
C ARG A 283 1.30 11.74 3.85
N PRO A 284 2.09 12.67 3.32
CA PRO A 284 1.75 13.70 2.36
C PRO A 284 1.54 13.08 0.96
N GLY A 285 0.40 13.35 0.36
CA GLY A 285 0.01 12.75 -0.94
C GLY A 285 -0.96 13.63 -1.70
N SER A 286 -1.62 13.06 -2.72
CA SER A 286 -2.57 13.77 -3.59
C SER A 286 -3.81 14.27 -2.85
N GLY A 287 -4.18 13.63 -1.73
CA GLY A 287 -5.27 14.01 -0.84
C GLY A 287 -5.02 15.26 -0.01
N GLY A 288 -3.88 15.93 -0.17
CA GLY A 288 -3.39 16.97 0.73
C GLY A 288 -4.32 18.17 1.02
N VAL A 289 -5.36 18.38 0.24
CA VAL A 289 -6.39 19.41 0.47
C VAL A 289 -7.54 18.90 1.35
N LEU A 290 -7.71 17.59 1.43
CA LEU A 290 -8.81 16.91 2.13
C LEU A 290 -8.28 16.03 3.27
N GLU A 291 -7.18 16.40 3.85
CA GLU A 291 -6.34 15.59 4.72
C GLU A 291 -6.96 15.26 6.08
N ASP A 292 -7.91 16.03 6.54
CA ASP A 292 -8.55 15.82 7.84
C ASP A 292 -9.73 14.84 7.73
N LEU A 293 -9.43 13.58 7.41
CA LEU A 293 -10.43 12.52 7.29
C LEU A 293 -11.05 12.12 8.63
N LYS A 294 -10.35 12.36 9.76
CA LYS A 294 -10.86 11.97 11.06
C LYS A 294 -12.22 12.58 11.37
N PRO A 295 -12.43 13.92 11.31
CA PRO A 295 -13.75 14.52 11.53
C PRO A 295 -14.80 14.08 10.52
N VAL A 296 -14.41 13.72 9.30
CA VAL A 296 -15.35 13.17 8.31
C VAL A 296 -15.86 11.81 8.78
N ILE A 297 -14.95 10.88 9.15
CA ILE A 297 -15.31 9.53 9.61
C ILE A 297 -16.12 9.59 10.93
N GLU A 298 -15.75 10.48 11.85
CA GLU A 298 -16.48 10.66 13.12
C GLU A 298 -17.95 11.05 12.94
N LYS A 299 -18.29 11.71 11.84
CA LYS A 299 -19.65 12.18 11.52
C LYS A 299 -20.48 11.22 10.68
N LEU A 300 -19.90 10.10 10.23
CA LEU A 300 -20.65 9.14 9.41
C LEU A 300 -21.68 8.38 10.25
N ASP A 301 -22.94 8.49 9.89
CA ASP A 301 -24.06 7.81 10.59
C ASP A 301 -24.04 6.29 10.41
N VAL A 302 -23.32 5.79 9.38
CA VAL A 302 -23.17 4.37 9.08
C VAL A 302 -22.27 3.63 10.09
N LEU A 303 -21.51 4.36 10.90
CA LEU A 303 -20.59 3.81 11.89
C LEU A 303 -21.11 4.08 13.32
N ASP A 304 -21.09 3.06 14.16
CA ASP A 304 -21.22 3.24 15.60
C ASP A 304 -19.85 3.53 16.27
N GLU A 305 -19.82 3.63 17.60
CA GLU A 305 -18.59 3.92 18.35
C GLU A 305 -17.58 2.78 18.29
N ALA A 306 -18.06 1.52 18.27
CA ALA A 306 -17.22 0.35 18.15
C ALA A 306 -16.59 0.26 16.76
N ASP A 307 -17.35 0.57 15.71
CA ASP A 307 -16.89 0.65 14.33
C ASP A 307 -15.80 1.71 14.18
N ARG A 308 -16.00 2.92 14.72
CA ARG A 308 -14.99 3.99 14.70
C ARG A 308 -13.70 3.58 15.41
N THR A 309 -13.82 2.94 16.57
CA THR A 309 -12.66 2.41 17.29
C THR A 309 -11.94 1.35 16.49
N ALA A 310 -12.67 0.46 15.82
CA ALA A 310 -12.08 -0.56 14.95
C ALA A 310 -11.29 0.08 13.79
N VAL A 311 -11.89 1.04 13.08
CA VAL A 311 -11.27 1.73 11.94
C VAL A 311 -10.03 2.51 12.35
N PHE A 312 -10.10 3.30 13.43
CA PHE A 312 -8.99 4.15 13.85
C PHE A 312 -7.82 3.39 14.48
N GLU A 313 -8.06 2.23 15.09
CA GLU A 313 -7.06 1.55 15.90
C GLU A 313 -7.13 0.01 15.83
N GLY A 314 -8.31 -0.55 16.10
CA GLY A 314 -8.45 -1.99 16.36
C GLY A 314 -8.04 -2.85 15.17
N ASN A 315 -8.42 -2.45 13.97
CA ASN A 315 -8.09 -3.18 12.73
C ASN A 315 -6.59 -3.15 12.42
N ALA A 316 -5.94 -2.01 12.65
CA ALA A 316 -4.49 -1.90 12.48
C ALA A 316 -3.75 -2.81 13.48
N LYS A 317 -4.17 -2.84 14.75
CA LYS A 317 -3.61 -3.77 15.76
C LYS A 317 -3.80 -5.24 15.39
N ALA A 318 -4.97 -5.60 14.88
CA ALA A 318 -5.27 -6.98 14.49
C ALA A 318 -4.47 -7.44 13.27
N LEU A 319 -4.29 -6.57 12.29
CA LEU A 319 -3.62 -6.88 11.02
C LEU A 319 -2.08 -6.85 11.15
N TYR A 320 -1.54 -5.78 11.74
CA TYR A 320 -0.11 -5.53 11.82
C TYR A 320 0.47 -5.98 13.18
N ARG A 321 0.46 -7.27 13.43
CA ARG A 321 0.89 -7.85 14.72
C ARG A 321 2.33 -7.47 15.12
N ARG A 322 3.20 -7.20 14.13
CA ARG A 322 4.59 -6.76 14.35
C ARG A 322 4.72 -5.28 14.71
N ALA A 323 3.68 -4.48 14.56
CA ALA A 323 3.74 -3.03 14.79
C ALA A 323 3.96 -2.68 16.28
N ALA A 324 3.69 -3.60 17.19
CA ALA A 324 3.79 -3.39 18.64
C ALA A 324 3.12 -2.05 19.07
N LEU A 325 1.89 -1.86 18.61
CA LEU A 325 1.09 -0.68 18.94
C LEU A 325 0.67 -0.74 20.42
N PRO A 326 0.67 0.41 21.12
CA PRO A 326 0.29 0.47 22.54
C PRO A 326 -1.11 -0.06 22.84
#